data_4c68236f212a4c526d8174f304f4457a
#
_entry.id   4c68236f212a4c526d8174f304f4457a
#
_cell.length_a   1.000
_cell.length_b   1.000
_cell.length_c   1.000
_cell.angle_alpha   90.00
_cell.angle_beta   90.00
_cell.angle_gamma   90.00
#
_symmetry.space_group_name_H-M   'P 1'
#
loop_
_entity.id
_entity.type
_entity.pdbx_description
1 polymer ?
#
loop_
_entity_poly.entity_id
_entity_poly.type
_entity_poly.pdbx_seq_one_letter_code
_entity_poly.pdbx_strand_id
1 'polypeptide(L)'
;MQASLSDSTSHVLFCNSEGVSYYDYRPMVSFMAVCIMEENGKMENGYAGRSYRKGFEFMTDDIVDIIAREAVDKTAILFKAVKPKGGEMPVVMGAGGSGILLHEAIGHAFEADFNRKRTSIFCDLLGKKVCDEHINVVDDGTIAFNRGAVNFDDEGVEGQKTYIVKEGILTSYLHDRISAKHYGVAPTGNGRRDTFRNTPIPRMLSLIHISEPTRL
;
A
#
# COMPACT_ATOMS: atom_id res chain seq x y z
N MET A 1 6.39 -3.54 27.72
CA MET A 1 5.72 -2.92 26.54
C MET A 1 6.55 -1.73 26.10
N GLN A 2 6.69 -1.51 24.80
CA GLN A 2 7.37 -0.36 24.22
C GLN A 2 6.41 0.33 23.23
N ALA A 3 6.33 1.66 23.27
CA ALA A 3 5.51 2.42 22.36
C ALA A 3 6.36 3.44 21.61
N SER A 4 6.03 3.69 20.36
CA SER A 4 6.66 4.69 19.51
C SER A 4 5.60 5.51 18.80
N LEU A 5 5.71 6.84 18.91
CA LEU A 5 4.89 7.80 18.21
C LEU A 5 5.78 8.62 17.27
N SER A 6 5.35 8.79 16.04
CA SER A 6 5.97 9.68 15.06
C SER A 6 4.91 10.59 14.49
N ASP A 7 5.18 11.88 14.49
CA ASP A 7 4.37 12.89 13.83
C ASP A 7 5.27 13.72 12.92
N SER A 8 4.83 13.92 11.69
CA SER A 8 5.58 14.66 10.68
C SER A 8 4.65 15.45 9.77
N THR A 9 5.16 16.55 9.28
CA THR A 9 4.44 17.44 8.37
C THR A 9 5.33 17.80 7.20
N SER A 10 4.78 17.69 6.00
CA SER A 10 5.46 18.09 4.77
C SER A 10 4.61 19.10 4.02
N HIS A 11 5.24 20.17 3.54
CA HIS A 11 4.63 21.18 2.66
C HIS A 11 5.26 21.05 1.30
N VAL A 12 4.47 20.79 0.28
CA VAL A 12 4.94 20.60 -1.09
C VAL A 12 4.33 21.67 -1.98
N LEU A 13 5.17 22.42 -2.68
CA LEU A 13 4.77 23.28 -3.78
C LEU A 13 5.27 22.66 -5.08
N PHE A 14 4.35 22.31 -5.95
CA PHE A 14 4.66 21.85 -7.29
C PHE A 14 4.37 22.97 -8.28
N CYS A 15 5.31 23.23 -9.20
CA CYS A 15 5.14 24.13 -10.32
C CYS A 15 5.77 23.53 -11.58
N ASN A 16 5.15 23.73 -12.74
CA ASN A 16 5.69 23.28 -14.01
C ASN A 16 5.67 24.38 -15.07
N SER A 17 6.29 24.14 -16.21
CA SER A 17 6.34 25.08 -17.35
C SER A 17 5.02 25.27 -18.09
N GLU A 18 4.02 24.44 -17.79
CA GLU A 18 2.66 24.55 -18.34
C GLU A 18 1.78 25.51 -17.53
N GLY A 19 2.35 26.15 -16.48
CA GLY A 19 1.65 27.09 -15.62
C GLY A 19 0.82 26.43 -14.52
N VAL A 20 0.98 25.12 -14.33
CA VAL A 20 0.31 24.39 -13.26
C VAL A 20 1.06 24.59 -11.95
N SER A 21 0.34 24.96 -10.91
CA SER A 21 0.88 25.13 -9.55
C SER A 21 -0.05 24.52 -8.53
N TYR A 22 0.48 23.66 -7.67
CA TYR A 22 -0.24 23.03 -6.56
C TYR A 22 0.52 23.22 -5.26
N TYR A 23 -0.22 23.49 -4.20
CA TYR A 23 0.26 23.40 -2.83
C TYR A 23 -0.41 22.20 -2.16
N ASP A 24 0.40 21.35 -1.53
CA ASP A 24 -0.07 20.14 -0.85
C ASP A 24 0.50 20.10 0.58
N TYR A 25 -0.41 20.00 1.55
CA TYR A 25 -0.09 19.79 2.95
C TYR A 25 -0.21 18.31 3.28
N ARG A 26 0.90 17.70 3.68
CA ARG A 26 1.02 16.24 3.88
C ARG A 26 1.39 15.92 5.32
N PRO A 27 0.43 15.93 6.25
CA PRO A 27 0.66 15.46 7.60
C PRO A 27 0.75 13.93 7.61
N MET A 28 1.48 13.37 8.57
CA MET A 28 1.57 11.93 8.79
C MET A 28 1.79 11.65 10.26
N VAL A 29 0.89 10.94 10.88
CA VAL A 29 1.03 10.43 12.23
C VAL A 29 1.10 8.92 12.21
N SER A 30 1.99 8.34 13.01
CA SER A 30 2.14 6.89 13.17
C SER A 30 2.32 6.55 14.63
N PHE A 31 1.58 5.57 15.10
CA PHE A 31 1.76 5.00 16.43
C PHE A 31 1.93 3.49 16.35
N MET A 32 2.88 2.96 17.08
CA MET A 32 3.17 1.53 17.17
C MET A 32 3.39 1.13 18.63
N ALA A 33 2.78 0.03 19.03
CA ALA A 33 3.01 -0.62 20.31
C ALA A 33 3.62 -2.02 20.10
N VAL A 34 4.67 -2.32 20.83
CA VAL A 34 5.30 -3.65 20.89
C VAL A 34 5.05 -4.22 22.29
N CYS A 35 4.48 -5.40 22.35
CA CYS A 35 4.27 -6.15 23.58
C CYS A 35 5.26 -7.29 23.64
N ILE A 36 5.93 -7.46 24.80
CA ILE A 36 6.80 -8.59 25.09
C ILE A 36 6.23 -9.27 26.34
N MET A 37 5.98 -10.56 26.25
CA MET A 37 5.46 -11.38 27.35
C MET A 37 6.36 -12.56 27.60
N GLU A 38 6.37 -13.02 28.85
CA GLU A 38 7.04 -14.25 29.27
C GLU A 38 6.04 -15.16 29.98
N GLU A 39 6.04 -16.44 29.62
CA GLU A 39 5.26 -17.47 30.27
C GLU A 39 6.10 -18.76 30.34
N ASN A 40 6.34 -19.27 31.54
CA ASN A 40 7.10 -20.52 31.79
C ASN A 40 8.50 -20.54 31.11
N GLY A 41 9.21 -19.40 31.10
CA GLY A 41 10.52 -19.26 30.46
C GLY A 41 10.51 -19.14 28.95
N LYS A 42 9.33 -19.14 28.31
CA LYS A 42 9.16 -18.83 26.89
C LYS A 42 8.84 -17.33 26.72
N MET A 43 9.58 -16.65 25.88
CA MET A 43 9.33 -15.26 25.53
C MET A 43 8.69 -15.17 24.16
N GLU A 44 7.64 -14.35 24.05
CA GLU A 44 6.98 -14.01 22.80
C GLU A 44 6.84 -12.49 22.68
N ASN A 45 6.85 -12.01 21.43
CA ASN A 45 6.61 -10.60 21.15
C ASN A 45 5.64 -10.43 19.97
N GLY A 46 4.81 -9.42 20.07
CA GLY A 46 3.88 -9.01 19.02
C GLY A 46 3.80 -7.50 18.95
N TYR A 47 3.29 -7.01 17.84
CA TYR A 47 3.11 -5.58 17.65
C TYR A 47 1.78 -5.26 16.96
N ALA A 48 1.32 -4.04 17.21
CA ALA A 48 0.24 -3.42 16.45
C ALA A 48 0.60 -1.95 16.18
N GLY A 49 0.08 -1.41 15.09
CA GLY A 49 0.32 -0.01 14.74
C GLY A 49 -0.67 0.50 13.71
N ARG A 50 -0.78 1.83 13.68
CA ARG A 50 -1.59 2.56 12.70
C ARG A 50 -0.82 3.78 12.24
N SER A 51 -1.02 4.12 10.97
CA SER A 51 -0.49 5.33 10.36
C SER A 51 -1.58 6.00 9.55
N TYR A 52 -1.69 7.32 9.69
CA TYR A 52 -2.73 8.10 9.04
C TYR A 52 -2.16 9.38 8.43
N ARG A 53 -2.70 9.79 7.29
CA ARG A 53 -2.50 11.11 6.69
C ARG A 53 -3.28 12.18 7.47
N LYS A 54 -2.90 12.34 8.73
CA LYS A 54 -3.47 13.27 9.71
C LYS A 54 -2.37 13.78 10.63
N GLY A 55 -2.62 14.87 11.34
CA GLY A 55 -1.77 15.34 12.42
C GLY A 55 -1.96 14.54 13.71
N PHE A 56 -1.17 14.90 14.71
CA PHE A 56 -1.14 14.24 16.02
C PHE A 56 -2.53 14.16 16.70
N GLU A 57 -3.39 15.15 16.46
CA GLU A 57 -4.75 15.21 17.02
C GLU A 57 -5.63 14.00 16.66
N PHE A 58 -5.22 13.23 15.66
CA PHE A 58 -5.93 12.02 15.24
C PHE A 58 -5.61 10.80 16.15
N MET A 59 -4.51 10.85 16.91
CA MET A 59 -4.16 9.79 17.88
C MET A 59 -4.86 10.03 19.22
N THR A 60 -6.17 9.74 19.24
CA THR A 60 -6.97 9.78 20.46
C THR A 60 -6.63 8.64 21.41
N ASP A 61 -6.97 8.80 22.68
CA ASP A 61 -6.78 7.75 23.71
C ASP A 61 -7.44 6.42 23.30
N ASP A 62 -8.62 6.47 22.67
CA ASP A 62 -9.31 5.27 22.18
C ASP A 62 -8.49 4.53 21.11
N ILE A 63 -7.88 5.25 20.16
CA ILE A 63 -7.05 4.65 19.13
C ILE A 63 -5.79 4.03 19.74
N VAL A 64 -5.17 4.72 20.70
CA VAL A 64 -4.00 4.21 21.42
C VAL A 64 -4.33 2.94 22.19
N ASP A 65 -5.46 2.94 22.91
CA ASP A 65 -5.95 1.77 23.66
C ASP A 65 -6.23 0.57 22.76
N ILE A 66 -6.88 0.79 21.60
CA ILE A 66 -7.14 -0.27 20.61
C ILE A 66 -5.82 -0.88 20.14
N ILE A 67 -4.84 -0.06 19.80
CA ILE A 67 -3.52 -0.54 19.32
C ILE A 67 -2.79 -1.30 20.43
N ALA A 68 -2.83 -0.79 21.67
CA ALA A 68 -2.19 -1.45 22.79
C ALA A 68 -2.80 -2.84 23.09
N ARG A 69 -4.14 -2.94 23.09
CA ARG A 69 -4.87 -4.21 23.27
C ARG A 69 -4.55 -5.19 22.15
N GLU A 70 -4.57 -4.72 20.90
CA GLU A 70 -4.24 -5.56 19.76
C GLU A 70 -2.81 -6.12 19.83
N ALA A 71 -1.83 -5.33 20.30
CA ALA A 71 -0.46 -5.80 20.50
C ALA A 71 -0.38 -6.88 21.58
N VAL A 72 -1.14 -6.71 22.68
CA VAL A 72 -1.25 -7.71 23.77
C VAL A 72 -1.87 -9.00 23.26
N ASP A 73 -3.01 -8.92 22.59
CA ASP A 73 -3.76 -10.08 22.09
C ASP A 73 -2.93 -10.89 21.06
N LYS A 74 -2.27 -10.18 20.14
CA LYS A 74 -1.35 -10.80 19.17
C LYS A 74 -0.18 -11.50 19.84
N THR A 75 0.35 -10.96 20.93
CA THR A 75 1.44 -11.61 21.68
C THR A 75 0.94 -12.82 22.44
N ALA A 76 -0.20 -12.70 23.12
CA ALA A 76 -0.76 -13.78 23.93
C ALA A 76 -1.10 -15.04 23.10
N ILE A 77 -1.60 -14.86 21.87
CA ILE A 77 -1.94 -15.99 20.99
C ILE A 77 -0.69 -16.79 20.57
N LEU A 78 0.51 -16.19 20.54
CA LEU A 78 1.75 -16.87 20.14
C LEU A 78 2.18 -17.96 21.11
N PHE A 79 1.81 -17.88 22.39
CA PHE A 79 2.07 -18.94 23.35
C PHE A 79 1.33 -20.25 23.02
N LYS A 80 0.21 -20.14 22.30
CA LYS A 80 -0.61 -21.28 21.84
C LYS A 80 -0.36 -21.63 20.38
N ALA A 81 0.49 -20.88 19.69
CA ALA A 81 0.74 -21.07 18.26
C ALA A 81 1.51 -22.39 18.02
N VAL A 82 1.10 -23.08 16.97
CA VAL A 82 1.76 -24.29 16.47
C VAL A 82 2.46 -23.99 15.15
N LYS A 83 3.59 -24.65 14.88
CA LYS A 83 4.26 -24.52 13.58
C LYS A 83 3.42 -25.24 12.51
N PRO A 84 2.99 -24.53 11.46
CA PRO A 84 2.31 -25.17 10.33
C PRO A 84 3.29 -26.11 9.61
N LYS A 85 2.78 -27.17 9.03
CA LYS A 85 3.57 -28.01 8.12
C LYS A 85 3.77 -27.25 6.80
N GLY A 86 5.01 -27.23 6.30
CA GLY A 86 5.27 -26.76 4.95
C GLY A 86 4.69 -27.71 3.91
N GLY A 87 4.28 -27.18 2.75
CA GLY A 87 3.75 -27.97 1.65
C GLY A 87 2.82 -27.17 0.76
N GLU A 88 2.40 -27.78 -0.34
CA GLU A 88 1.37 -27.23 -1.22
C GLU A 88 0.00 -27.46 -0.59
N MET A 89 -0.75 -26.40 -0.39
CA MET A 89 -2.09 -26.45 0.21
C MET A 89 -2.93 -25.25 -0.19
N PRO A 90 -4.27 -25.36 -0.19
CA PRO A 90 -5.15 -24.21 -0.34
C PRO A 90 -4.95 -23.21 0.81
N VAL A 91 -4.87 -21.92 0.48
CA VAL A 91 -4.66 -20.85 1.44
C VAL A 91 -5.74 -19.81 1.31
N VAL A 92 -6.38 -19.44 2.43
CA VAL A 92 -7.27 -18.28 2.52
C VAL A 92 -6.48 -17.11 3.08
N MET A 93 -6.38 -16.04 2.31
CA MET A 93 -5.70 -14.81 2.74
C MET A 93 -6.73 -13.81 3.27
N GLY A 94 -6.66 -13.52 4.56
CA GLY A 94 -7.47 -12.46 5.19
C GLY A 94 -6.99 -11.06 4.81
N ALA A 95 -7.85 -10.06 4.98
CA ALA A 95 -7.48 -8.65 4.80
C ALA A 95 -6.35 -8.24 5.77
N GLY A 96 -5.50 -7.31 5.37
CA GLY A 96 -4.37 -6.80 6.16
C GLY A 96 -3.02 -7.28 5.66
N GLY A 97 -2.36 -8.20 6.36
CA GLY A 97 -1.01 -8.68 6.00
C GLY A 97 -0.90 -9.30 4.61
N SER A 98 -1.98 -9.83 4.06
CA SER A 98 -2.05 -10.30 2.66
C SER A 98 -1.81 -9.18 1.64
N GLY A 99 -2.12 -7.93 1.96
CA GLY A 99 -1.83 -6.79 1.11
C GLY A 99 -0.33 -6.58 0.90
N ILE A 100 0.49 -6.86 1.90
CA ILE A 100 1.96 -6.81 1.79
C ILE A 100 2.44 -7.91 0.84
N LEU A 101 1.89 -9.13 0.95
CA LEU A 101 2.24 -10.20 0.03
C LEU A 101 1.89 -9.84 -1.42
N LEU A 102 0.72 -9.26 -1.66
CA LEU A 102 0.31 -8.79 -2.98
C LEU A 102 1.27 -7.70 -3.51
N HIS A 103 1.66 -6.75 -2.65
CA HIS A 103 2.61 -5.69 -2.96
C HIS A 103 3.95 -6.27 -3.43
N GLU A 104 4.56 -7.16 -2.63
CA GLU A 104 5.88 -7.72 -2.90
C GLU A 104 5.87 -8.76 -4.04
N ALA A 105 4.84 -9.61 -4.11
CA ALA A 105 4.82 -10.69 -5.08
C ALA A 105 4.53 -10.21 -6.51
N ILE A 106 3.58 -9.28 -6.68
CA ILE A 106 3.13 -8.85 -8.01
C ILE A 106 3.01 -7.34 -8.18
N GLY A 107 2.84 -6.58 -7.10
CA GLY A 107 2.57 -5.15 -7.15
C GLY A 107 3.63 -4.37 -7.92
N HIS A 108 4.89 -4.58 -7.61
CA HIS A 108 6.01 -3.95 -8.32
C HIS A 108 6.07 -4.35 -9.80
N ALA A 109 5.61 -5.55 -10.16
CA ALA A 109 5.58 -5.99 -11.55
C ALA A 109 4.53 -5.25 -12.39
N PHE A 110 3.57 -4.54 -11.76
CA PHE A 110 2.61 -3.67 -12.44
C PHE A 110 3.10 -2.22 -12.62
N GLU A 111 4.25 -1.85 -12.08
CA GLU A 111 4.84 -0.53 -12.31
C GLU A 111 5.28 -0.43 -13.78
N ALA A 112 4.84 0.63 -14.46
CA ALA A 112 4.94 0.73 -15.92
C ALA A 112 6.38 0.87 -16.43
N ASP A 113 7.31 1.35 -15.62
CA ASP A 113 8.71 1.47 -16.01
C ASP A 113 9.39 0.11 -16.15
N PHE A 114 9.07 -0.88 -15.29
CA PHE A 114 9.53 -2.27 -15.46
C PHE A 114 8.93 -2.90 -16.71
N ASN A 115 7.65 -2.64 -16.99
CA ASN A 115 6.98 -3.13 -18.18
C ASN A 115 7.55 -2.49 -19.46
N ARG A 116 7.78 -1.18 -19.46
CA ARG A 116 8.43 -0.44 -20.56
C ARG A 116 9.84 -0.91 -20.82
N LYS A 117 10.60 -1.25 -19.77
CA LYS A 117 11.96 -1.82 -19.87
C LYS A 117 11.97 -3.32 -20.18
N ARG A 118 10.80 -3.96 -20.28
CA ARG A 118 10.61 -5.40 -20.54
C ARG A 118 11.25 -6.31 -19.49
N THR A 119 11.27 -5.89 -18.24
CA THR A 119 11.79 -6.66 -17.09
C THR A 119 10.69 -7.28 -16.22
N SER A 120 9.42 -6.90 -16.44
CA SER A 120 8.28 -7.48 -15.75
C SER A 120 7.73 -8.71 -16.48
N ILE A 121 7.16 -9.65 -15.71
CA ILE A 121 6.40 -10.81 -16.24
C ILE A 121 5.10 -10.40 -16.91
N PHE A 122 4.61 -9.18 -16.68
CA PHE A 122 3.36 -8.65 -17.25
C PHE A 122 3.56 -7.84 -18.53
N CYS A 123 4.78 -7.80 -19.07
CA CYS A 123 5.03 -7.18 -20.37
C CYS A 123 4.12 -7.79 -21.44
N ASP A 124 3.52 -6.94 -22.27
CA ASP A 124 2.66 -7.33 -23.39
C ASP A 124 1.40 -8.15 -22.98
N LEU A 125 1.00 -8.07 -21.70
CA LEU A 125 -0.20 -8.73 -21.19
C LEU A 125 -1.41 -7.79 -20.99
N LEU A 126 -1.29 -6.51 -21.35
CA LEU A 126 -2.45 -5.60 -21.36
C LEU A 126 -3.59 -6.18 -22.20
N GLY A 127 -4.80 -6.17 -21.66
CA GLY A 127 -6.00 -6.73 -22.26
C GLY A 127 -6.10 -8.27 -22.19
N LYS A 128 -5.14 -8.95 -21.56
CA LYS A 128 -5.16 -10.42 -21.42
C LYS A 128 -5.58 -10.85 -20.01
N LYS A 129 -6.15 -12.04 -19.90
CA LYS A 129 -6.47 -12.67 -18.62
C LYS A 129 -5.16 -13.07 -17.92
N VAL A 130 -4.95 -12.59 -16.70
CA VAL A 130 -3.74 -12.82 -15.87
C VAL A 130 -4.03 -13.56 -14.58
N CYS A 131 -5.30 -13.63 -14.18
CA CYS A 131 -5.75 -14.39 -13.02
C CYS A 131 -7.23 -14.78 -13.16
N ASP A 132 -7.84 -15.29 -12.08
CA ASP A 132 -9.26 -15.64 -12.05
C ASP A 132 -10.15 -14.41 -12.25
N GLU A 133 -11.31 -14.58 -12.87
CA GLU A 133 -12.26 -13.51 -13.19
C GLU A 133 -12.89 -12.85 -11.96
N HIS A 134 -12.87 -13.51 -10.81
CA HIS A 134 -13.37 -12.95 -9.56
C HIS A 134 -12.35 -11.99 -8.90
N ILE A 135 -11.15 -11.85 -9.46
CA ILE A 135 -10.08 -11.05 -8.88
C ILE A 135 -10.02 -9.66 -9.52
N ASN A 136 -10.06 -8.64 -8.66
CA ASN A 136 -9.78 -7.27 -9.02
C ASN A 136 -8.58 -6.78 -8.21
N VAL A 137 -7.64 -6.10 -8.85
CA VAL A 137 -6.50 -5.44 -8.20
C VAL A 137 -6.57 -3.95 -8.49
N VAL A 138 -6.60 -3.16 -7.43
CA VAL A 138 -6.79 -1.71 -7.49
C VAL A 138 -5.68 -1.03 -6.71
N ASP A 139 -5.09 0.02 -7.27
CA ASP A 139 -4.31 0.99 -6.51
C ASP A 139 -5.14 2.26 -6.34
N ASP A 140 -5.43 2.62 -5.07
CA ASP A 140 -6.35 3.70 -4.75
C ASP A 140 -5.69 4.76 -3.87
N GLY A 141 -5.24 5.85 -4.50
CA GLY A 141 -4.67 7.02 -3.84
C GLY A 141 -5.71 7.95 -3.21
N THR A 142 -7.02 7.69 -3.36
CA THR A 142 -8.10 8.59 -2.92
C THR A 142 -8.72 8.22 -1.59
N ILE A 143 -8.30 7.11 -0.97
CA ILE A 143 -8.86 6.65 0.31
C ILE A 143 -8.50 7.66 1.40
N ALA A 144 -9.52 8.34 1.92
CA ALA A 144 -9.33 9.41 2.89
C ALA A 144 -8.51 8.93 4.10
N PHE A 145 -7.52 9.74 4.47
CA PHE A 145 -6.63 9.52 5.62
C PHE A 145 -5.75 8.27 5.58
N ASN A 146 -5.86 7.44 4.53
CA ASN A 146 -4.97 6.31 4.34
C ASN A 146 -3.51 6.79 4.18
N ARG A 147 -2.56 6.02 4.71
CA ARG A 147 -1.14 6.33 4.60
C ARG A 147 -0.67 6.55 3.15
N GLY A 148 -1.22 5.78 2.21
CA GLY A 148 -0.93 5.86 0.78
C GLY A 148 -1.72 6.93 0.02
N ALA A 149 -2.67 7.64 0.68
CA ALA A 149 -3.45 8.67 0.02
C ALA A 149 -2.57 9.84 -0.42
N VAL A 150 -2.84 10.36 -1.60
CA VAL A 150 -2.17 11.54 -2.15
C VAL A 150 -3.20 12.47 -2.82
N ASN A 151 -3.06 13.77 -2.64
CA ASN A 151 -3.82 14.73 -3.43
C ASN A 151 -3.22 14.84 -4.84
N PHE A 152 -1.90 14.97 -4.89
CA PHE A 152 -1.10 14.98 -6.12
C PHE A 152 0.14 14.13 -5.92
N ASP A 153 0.56 13.43 -6.97
CA ASP A 153 1.86 12.77 -7.00
C ASP A 153 3.02 13.77 -7.16
N ASP A 154 4.26 13.29 -7.25
CA ASP A 154 5.43 14.17 -7.36
C ASP A 154 5.67 14.70 -8.78
N GLU A 155 4.76 14.42 -9.72
CA GLU A 155 4.69 14.99 -11.07
C GLU A 155 3.49 15.93 -11.25
N GLY A 156 2.72 16.19 -10.18
CA GLY A 156 1.56 17.07 -10.17
C GLY A 156 0.32 16.44 -10.82
N VAL A 157 0.23 15.12 -10.84
CA VAL A 157 -0.94 14.37 -11.28
C VAL A 157 -1.81 14.05 -10.08
N GLU A 158 -3.12 14.31 -10.18
CA GLU A 158 -4.07 14.02 -9.10
C GLU A 158 -4.06 12.53 -8.71
N GLY A 159 -4.14 12.28 -7.40
CA GLY A 159 -4.37 10.94 -6.87
C GLY A 159 -5.69 10.38 -7.37
N GLN A 160 -5.67 9.14 -7.82
CA GLN A 160 -6.85 8.51 -8.42
C GLN A 160 -6.94 7.03 -8.05
N LYS A 161 -8.05 6.42 -8.40
CA LYS A 161 -8.30 5.00 -8.27
C LYS A 161 -8.02 4.31 -9.60
N THR A 162 -6.98 3.49 -9.64
CA THR A 162 -6.54 2.79 -10.84
C THR A 162 -6.83 1.29 -10.72
N TYR A 163 -7.70 0.76 -11.58
CA TYR A 163 -7.86 -0.68 -11.75
C TYR A 163 -6.69 -1.22 -12.56
N ILE A 164 -5.84 -1.99 -11.93
CA ILE A 164 -4.71 -2.68 -12.58
C ILE A 164 -5.22 -3.96 -13.23
N VAL A 165 -5.96 -4.75 -12.44
CA VAL A 165 -6.66 -5.94 -12.93
C VAL A 165 -8.15 -5.77 -12.65
N LYS A 166 -8.98 -6.02 -13.65
CA LYS A 166 -10.44 -6.01 -13.53
C LYS A 166 -11.00 -7.31 -14.11
N GLU A 167 -11.75 -8.03 -13.28
CA GLU A 167 -12.34 -9.31 -13.67
C GLU A 167 -11.29 -10.29 -14.27
N GLY A 168 -10.12 -10.34 -13.62
CA GLY A 168 -8.99 -11.17 -14.04
C GLY A 168 -8.20 -10.67 -15.24
N ILE A 169 -8.59 -9.57 -15.87
CA ILE A 169 -7.94 -8.99 -17.06
C ILE A 169 -7.02 -7.84 -16.63
N LEU A 170 -5.79 -7.84 -17.12
CA LEU A 170 -4.86 -6.72 -16.91
C LEU A 170 -5.31 -5.52 -17.75
N THR A 171 -5.82 -4.48 -17.08
CA THR A 171 -6.41 -3.30 -17.71
C THR A 171 -5.49 -2.10 -17.76
N SER A 172 -4.53 -2.01 -16.83
CA SER A 172 -3.58 -0.90 -16.76
C SER A 172 -2.29 -1.34 -16.07
N TYR A 173 -1.25 -0.54 -16.26
CA TYR A 173 -0.11 -0.45 -15.37
C TYR A 173 -0.25 0.80 -14.49
N LEU A 174 0.65 0.95 -13.51
CA LEU A 174 0.81 2.20 -12.76
C LEU A 174 1.79 3.10 -13.51
N HIS A 175 1.32 4.26 -13.93
CA HIS A 175 2.06 5.14 -14.84
C HIS A 175 2.54 6.43 -14.17
N ASP A 176 3.83 6.74 -14.35
CA ASP A 176 4.36 8.10 -14.33
C ASP A 176 4.14 8.78 -15.70
N ARG A 177 4.51 10.04 -15.85
CA ARG A 177 4.37 10.78 -17.13
C ARG A 177 5.21 10.16 -18.26
N ILE A 178 6.40 9.65 -17.95
CA ILE A 178 7.29 9.03 -18.96
C ILE A 178 6.67 7.75 -19.50
N SER A 179 6.22 6.88 -18.62
CA SER A 179 5.58 5.62 -19.02
C SER A 179 4.23 5.84 -19.68
N ALA A 180 3.42 6.78 -19.17
CA ALA A 180 2.16 7.17 -19.79
C ALA A 180 2.35 7.63 -21.24
N LYS A 181 3.35 8.48 -21.49
CA LYS A 181 3.71 8.92 -22.85
C LYS A 181 4.14 7.75 -23.74
N HIS A 182 4.92 6.81 -23.20
CA HIS A 182 5.37 5.63 -23.96
C HIS A 182 4.21 4.74 -24.39
N TYR A 183 3.23 4.54 -23.51
CA TYR A 183 2.05 3.70 -23.79
C TYR A 183 0.89 4.46 -24.47
N GLY A 184 0.99 5.77 -24.65
CA GLY A 184 -0.06 6.60 -25.24
C GLY A 184 -1.32 6.71 -24.36
N VAL A 185 -1.17 6.67 -23.04
CA VAL A 185 -2.26 6.74 -22.05
C VAL A 185 -2.07 7.91 -21.10
N ALA A 186 -3.07 8.20 -20.27
CA ALA A 186 -2.95 9.20 -19.21
C ALA A 186 -2.10 8.65 -18.04
N PRO A 187 -1.35 9.51 -17.33
CA PRO A 187 -0.68 9.11 -16.07
C PRO A 187 -1.70 8.77 -15.00
N THR A 188 -1.32 7.88 -14.06
CA THR A 188 -2.23 7.33 -13.06
C THR A 188 -2.06 7.94 -11.66
N GLY A 189 -1.28 9.04 -11.52
CA GLY A 189 -1.02 9.65 -10.22
C GLY A 189 -0.06 8.85 -9.34
N ASN A 190 0.76 8.02 -9.97
CA ASN A 190 1.69 7.12 -9.30
C ASN A 190 3.16 7.56 -9.45
N GLY A 191 3.42 8.74 -10.01
CA GLY A 191 4.77 9.28 -10.16
C GLY A 191 5.34 9.71 -8.81
N ARG A 192 6.15 8.87 -8.16
CA ARG A 192 6.70 9.09 -6.82
C ARG A 192 8.21 9.12 -6.83
N ARG A 193 8.79 10.00 -6.03
CA ARG A 193 10.24 10.07 -5.78
C ARG A 193 10.57 9.71 -4.34
N ASP A 194 11.72 9.13 -4.13
CA ASP A 194 12.23 8.85 -2.80
C ASP A 194 12.59 10.17 -2.07
N THR A 195 13.37 11.00 -2.73
CA THR A 195 13.75 12.33 -2.23
C THR A 195 13.66 13.37 -3.37
N PHE A 196 13.79 14.65 -3.01
CA PHE A 196 13.85 15.75 -3.99
C PHE A 196 15.00 15.61 -5.01
N ARG A 197 15.98 14.76 -4.74
CA ARG A 197 17.14 14.51 -5.63
C ARG A 197 16.86 13.44 -6.67
N ASN A 198 15.78 12.70 -6.53
CA ASN A 198 15.47 11.56 -7.38
C ASN A 198 14.40 11.93 -8.41
N THR A 199 14.51 11.37 -9.60
CA THR A 199 13.46 11.45 -10.61
C THR A 199 12.24 10.65 -10.15
N PRO A 200 11.01 11.16 -10.32
CA PRO A 200 9.82 10.36 -10.07
C PRO A 200 9.79 9.12 -10.94
N ILE A 201 9.32 8.03 -10.39
CA ILE A 201 9.09 6.75 -11.05
C ILE A 201 7.72 6.21 -10.62
N PRO A 202 7.12 5.28 -11.38
CA PRO A 202 5.86 4.67 -10.96
C PRO A 202 6.02 3.94 -9.63
N ARG A 203 5.08 4.18 -8.69
CA ARG A 203 5.04 3.52 -7.39
C ARG A 203 3.60 3.32 -6.94
N MET A 204 3.36 2.20 -6.28
CA MET A 204 2.08 1.92 -5.63
C MET A 204 1.79 2.95 -4.53
N LEU A 205 0.52 3.29 -4.36
CA LEU A 205 -0.02 4.17 -3.32
C LEU A 205 -0.73 3.36 -2.24
N SER A 206 -1.82 2.72 -2.60
CA SER A 206 -2.63 1.89 -1.70
C SER A 206 -3.20 0.72 -2.49
N LEU A 207 -2.41 -0.33 -2.63
CA LEU A 207 -2.79 -1.52 -3.38
C LEU A 207 -3.81 -2.35 -2.60
N ILE A 208 -4.96 -2.62 -3.22
CA ILE A 208 -6.07 -3.36 -2.65
C ILE A 208 -6.44 -4.52 -3.58
N HIS A 209 -6.58 -5.70 -2.99
CA HIS A 209 -7.19 -6.84 -3.64
C HIS A 209 -8.66 -6.93 -3.23
N ILE A 210 -9.55 -6.92 -4.22
CA ILE A 210 -10.98 -7.11 -4.03
C ILE A 210 -11.34 -8.42 -4.73
N SER A 211 -11.73 -9.43 -3.96
CA SER A 211 -12.43 -10.60 -4.47
C SER A 211 -13.92 -10.42 -4.18
N GLU A 212 -14.77 -10.56 -5.17
CA GLU A 212 -16.19 -10.68 -4.90
C GLU A 212 -16.44 -11.99 -4.14
N PRO A 213 -17.18 -11.97 -3.01
CA PRO A 213 -17.50 -13.21 -2.30
C PRO A 213 -18.35 -14.09 -3.22
N THR A 214 -17.80 -15.18 -3.65
CA THR A 214 -18.59 -16.27 -4.21
C THR A 214 -19.60 -16.67 -3.14
N ARG A 215 -20.88 -16.47 -3.39
CA ARG A 215 -21.93 -17.10 -2.59
C ARG A 215 -21.76 -18.60 -2.77
N LEU A 216 -21.25 -19.27 -1.74
CA LEU A 216 -21.38 -20.72 -1.57
C LEU A 216 -22.81 -21.07 -1.25
#